data_5d644c092310f4cedaa758da621c4f33
#
_entry.id   5d644c092310f4cedaa758da621c4f33
#
_cell.length_a   1.000
_cell.length_b   1.000
_cell.length_c   1.000
_cell.angle_alpha   90.00
_cell.angle_beta   90.00
_cell.angle_gamma   90.00
#
_symmetry.space_group_name_H-M   'P 1'
#
loop_
_entity.id
_entity.type
_entity.pdbx_description
1 polymer ?
#
loop_
_entity_poly.entity_id
_entity_poly.type
_entity_poly.pdbx_seq_one_letter_code
_entity_poly.pdbx_strand_id
1 'polypeptide(L)'
;MKITSRELTEIFQKHVDNLFPNKDLKPVEITVATNENFGDYQCNFAMINSKIIGDNPRKIAEEIKNSFPCGDVVEKLEVAGPGFINIFLSDKYISNSIKKIGENYDFSFLNRKGKVIVDFSSPNIAKRMHIGHLRSTIIGESVCRIYRFLGYDVVADNHIGDWGTQFGKLIVGYRNWLNKEAYEKNAIEELERVYVKFSEEAEKDPSLEDLARAELKKVQDGEEENTKLWKEFITESLKEYNKLYKRLDIHFDTYYGESFYNDMMADVVKELMDKKIAVDDDGAKVVFFDEKDNLFPCIVQKKDGAYLYSTSDIATVKFRKNTYDVNRMIYLTDARQQDHFKQFFKITDMLGWNIEKYHIWFGIIRFADGILSTRKGNIIKLEELLDEAHNRAYDVVNEKNPNLSEEEKQNIAEVVGVSSVKYADLSQNKQSDIVFEWDKMLSFEGNTAPYLLYTYARIQSILRKVTEQNIELNEDIEIKTENKFEKSLATYLLAFPISVLKAAETFKPNLIADYLYELSKKLNSFYNNCPILNQDIETLKSRALLIKKTGEVLKEGLELLGIPVLNKM
;
A
#
# COMPACT_ATOMS: atom_id res chain seq x y z
N MET A 1 -6.05 22.46 -1.89
CA MET A 1 -6.16 22.47 -3.36
C MET A 1 -7.37 21.66 -3.79
N LYS A 2 -8.26 22.17 -4.66
CA LYS A 2 -9.36 21.37 -5.25
C LYS A 2 -8.80 20.34 -6.23
N ILE A 3 -9.48 19.20 -6.34
CA ILE A 3 -9.16 18.16 -7.33
C ILE A 3 -9.81 18.53 -8.65
N THR A 4 -9.03 18.74 -9.71
CA THR A 4 -9.48 19.26 -11.00
C THR A 4 -10.65 18.47 -11.59
N SER A 5 -10.60 17.14 -11.60
CA SER A 5 -11.72 16.33 -12.13
C SER A 5 -13.01 16.51 -11.33
N ARG A 6 -12.92 16.71 -10.02
CA ARG A 6 -14.09 16.99 -9.16
C ARG A 6 -14.66 18.36 -9.41
N GLU A 7 -13.83 19.39 -9.51
CA GLU A 7 -14.25 20.74 -9.83
C GLU A 7 -14.96 20.81 -11.20
N LEU A 8 -14.38 20.13 -12.20
CA LEU A 8 -15.03 19.98 -13.50
C LEU A 8 -16.37 19.25 -13.39
N THR A 9 -16.44 18.17 -12.63
CA THR A 9 -17.68 17.41 -12.42
C THR A 9 -18.78 18.30 -11.82
N GLU A 10 -18.45 19.12 -10.82
CA GLU A 10 -19.40 20.06 -10.20
C GLU A 10 -19.91 21.11 -11.19
N ILE A 11 -19.00 21.69 -11.99
CA ILE A 11 -19.35 22.70 -13.01
C ILE A 11 -20.24 22.07 -14.08
N PHE A 12 -19.86 20.90 -14.60
CA PHE A 12 -20.64 20.21 -15.63
C PHE A 12 -21.98 19.73 -15.12
N GLN A 13 -22.07 19.18 -13.89
CA GLN A 13 -23.32 18.73 -13.29
C GLN A 13 -24.31 19.88 -13.21
N LYS A 14 -23.88 21.01 -12.65
CA LYS A 14 -24.72 22.22 -12.58
C LYS A 14 -25.20 22.66 -13.94
N HIS A 15 -24.35 22.57 -14.97
CA HIS A 15 -24.70 22.97 -16.31
C HIS A 15 -25.76 22.07 -16.95
N VAL A 16 -25.57 20.74 -16.87
CA VAL A 16 -26.50 19.75 -17.46
C VAL A 16 -27.84 19.70 -16.72
N ASP A 17 -27.85 19.92 -15.39
CA ASP A 17 -29.08 20.00 -14.59
C ASP A 17 -29.94 21.19 -15.03
N ASN A 18 -29.30 22.32 -15.37
CA ASN A 18 -29.99 23.51 -15.91
C ASN A 18 -30.45 23.29 -17.35
N LEU A 19 -29.67 22.57 -18.17
CA LEU A 19 -29.98 22.36 -19.59
C LEU A 19 -31.10 21.33 -19.79
N PHE A 20 -31.16 20.31 -18.92
CA PHE A 20 -32.13 19.22 -18.99
C PHE A 20 -32.96 19.10 -17.69
N PRO A 21 -33.75 20.12 -17.33
CA PRO A 21 -34.47 20.11 -16.06
C PRO A 21 -35.53 19.01 -16.01
N ASN A 22 -35.83 18.53 -14.80
CA ASN A 22 -36.88 17.54 -14.51
C ASN A 22 -36.64 16.16 -15.14
N LYS A 23 -35.39 15.77 -15.43
CA LYS A 23 -35.02 14.43 -15.89
C LYS A 23 -34.21 13.73 -14.79
N ASP A 24 -34.46 12.45 -14.60
CA ASP A 24 -33.71 11.60 -13.67
C ASP A 24 -32.38 11.15 -14.31
N LEU A 25 -31.46 12.10 -14.45
CA LEU A 25 -30.20 11.91 -15.15
C LEU A 25 -29.19 11.15 -14.28
N LYS A 26 -28.41 10.29 -14.90
CA LYS A 26 -27.22 9.73 -14.26
C LYS A 26 -26.18 10.84 -14.08
N PRO A 27 -25.41 10.83 -12.98
CA PRO A 27 -24.47 11.88 -12.67
C PRO A 27 -23.37 12.03 -13.72
N VAL A 28 -22.81 13.23 -13.79
CA VAL A 28 -21.65 13.53 -14.63
C VAL A 28 -20.42 12.81 -14.07
N GLU A 29 -19.71 12.13 -14.95
CA GLU A 29 -18.40 11.55 -14.67
C GLU A 29 -17.37 12.17 -15.60
N ILE A 30 -16.31 12.73 -15.03
CA ILE A 30 -15.19 13.32 -15.76
C ILE A 30 -13.93 12.53 -15.45
N THR A 31 -13.27 12.06 -16.49
CA THR A 31 -12.04 11.28 -16.42
C THR A 31 -10.90 12.00 -17.13
N VAL A 32 -9.66 11.72 -16.74
CA VAL A 32 -8.48 12.18 -17.49
C VAL A 32 -8.52 11.59 -18.89
N ALA A 33 -8.23 12.39 -19.91
CA ALA A 33 -8.20 11.92 -21.28
C ALA A 33 -7.10 10.85 -21.48
N THR A 34 -7.43 9.78 -22.19
CA THR A 34 -6.48 8.69 -22.47
C THR A 34 -5.45 9.04 -23.55
N ASN A 35 -5.71 10.07 -24.34
CA ASN A 35 -4.84 10.57 -25.41
C ASN A 35 -4.89 12.09 -25.42
N GLU A 36 -3.73 12.74 -25.42
CA GLU A 36 -3.56 14.20 -25.38
C GLU A 36 -4.24 14.93 -26.57
N ASN A 37 -4.46 14.24 -27.68
CA ASN A 37 -5.21 14.79 -28.81
C ASN A 37 -6.72 14.95 -28.52
N PHE A 38 -7.21 14.35 -27.44
CA PHE A 38 -8.62 14.40 -27.02
C PHE A 38 -8.84 15.32 -25.80
N GLY A 39 -7.98 16.32 -25.64
CA GLY A 39 -8.04 17.27 -24.55
C GLY A 39 -7.38 16.77 -23.27
N ASP A 40 -7.59 17.50 -22.18
CA ASP A 40 -7.03 17.19 -20.85
C ASP A 40 -7.94 16.22 -20.06
N TYR A 41 -9.26 16.38 -20.23
CA TYR A 41 -10.30 15.54 -19.62
C TYR A 41 -11.38 15.15 -20.62
N GLN A 42 -12.16 14.12 -20.28
CA GLN A 42 -13.28 13.64 -21.09
C GLN A 42 -14.54 13.44 -20.25
N CYS A 43 -15.71 13.70 -20.86
CA CYS A 43 -17.01 13.45 -20.30
C CYS A 43 -17.84 12.60 -21.27
N ASN A 44 -18.45 11.52 -20.76
CA ASN A 44 -19.29 10.59 -21.52
C ASN A 44 -20.80 10.74 -21.21
N PHE A 45 -21.18 11.83 -20.51
CA PHE A 45 -22.53 12.10 -20.03
C PHE A 45 -23.61 11.96 -21.13
N ALA A 46 -23.36 12.53 -22.32
CA ALA A 46 -24.30 12.50 -23.43
C ALA A 46 -24.65 11.07 -23.86
N MET A 47 -23.66 10.18 -23.90
CA MET A 47 -23.86 8.76 -24.26
C MET A 47 -24.65 8.00 -23.19
N ILE A 48 -24.33 8.22 -21.92
CA ILE A 48 -24.95 7.55 -20.78
C ILE A 48 -26.41 7.95 -20.62
N ASN A 49 -26.72 9.22 -20.87
CA ASN A 49 -28.06 9.81 -20.64
C ASN A 49 -28.93 9.94 -21.89
N SER A 50 -28.45 9.54 -23.08
CA SER A 50 -29.17 9.71 -24.35
C SER A 50 -30.59 9.13 -24.35
N LYS A 51 -30.78 7.94 -23.75
CA LYS A 51 -32.10 7.29 -23.63
C LYS A 51 -33.04 8.07 -22.69
N ILE A 52 -32.52 8.64 -21.62
CA ILE A 52 -33.30 9.39 -20.63
C ILE A 52 -33.66 10.78 -21.20
N ILE A 53 -32.73 11.40 -21.91
CA ILE A 53 -32.93 12.70 -22.59
C ILE A 53 -33.85 12.51 -23.79
N GLY A 54 -33.75 11.40 -24.52
CA GLY A 54 -34.57 11.05 -25.65
C GLY A 54 -34.06 11.65 -26.98
N ASP A 55 -32.74 11.90 -27.10
CA ASP A 55 -32.10 12.38 -28.32
C ASP A 55 -30.78 11.63 -28.60
N ASN A 56 -30.22 11.87 -29.79
CA ASN A 56 -28.96 11.31 -30.23
C ASN A 56 -27.80 11.82 -29.35
N PRO A 57 -26.92 10.94 -28.85
CA PRO A 57 -25.83 11.34 -27.95
C PRO A 57 -24.96 12.46 -28.51
N ARG A 58 -24.66 12.45 -29.80
CA ARG A 58 -23.83 13.49 -30.43
C ARG A 58 -24.53 14.84 -30.45
N LYS A 59 -25.87 14.87 -30.67
CA LYS A 59 -26.64 16.13 -30.60
C LYS A 59 -26.67 16.67 -29.18
N ILE A 60 -26.86 15.80 -28.17
CA ILE A 60 -26.80 16.20 -26.76
C ILE A 60 -25.43 16.77 -26.42
N ALA A 61 -24.35 16.13 -26.90
CA ALA A 61 -23.00 16.64 -26.68
C ALA A 61 -22.73 18.00 -27.33
N GLU A 62 -23.23 18.20 -28.57
CA GLU A 62 -23.15 19.51 -29.25
C GLU A 62 -23.99 20.60 -28.55
N GLU A 63 -25.16 20.26 -28.01
CA GLU A 63 -25.99 21.16 -27.23
C GLU A 63 -25.26 21.61 -25.95
N ILE A 64 -24.69 20.64 -25.21
CA ILE A 64 -23.86 20.94 -24.02
C ILE A 64 -22.70 21.84 -24.43
N LYS A 65 -21.92 21.48 -25.45
CA LYS A 65 -20.76 22.24 -25.91
C LYS A 65 -21.14 23.69 -26.27
N ASN A 66 -22.24 23.90 -27.03
CA ASN A 66 -22.62 25.19 -27.54
C ASN A 66 -23.19 26.14 -26.45
N SER A 67 -23.73 25.56 -25.37
CA SER A 67 -24.27 26.31 -24.23
C SER A 67 -23.33 26.42 -23.04
N PHE A 68 -22.23 25.68 -23.04
CA PHE A 68 -21.31 25.66 -21.90
C PHE A 68 -20.54 26.98 -21.76
N PRO A 69 -20.51 27.57 -20.55
CA PRO A 69 -19.81 28.84 -20.33
C PRO A 69 -18.31 28.58 -20.21
N CYS A 70 -17.60 28.58 -21.35
CA CYS A 70 -16.14 28.54 -21.34
C CYS A 70 -15.58 29.83 -20.70
N GLY A 71 -14.41 29.73 -20.04
CA GLY A 71 -13.82 30.87 -19.35
C GLY A 71 -12.62 30.46 -18.47
N ASP A 72 -12.62 30.84 -17.19
CA ASP A 72 -11.45 30.70 -16.32
C ASP A 72 -10.95 29.27 -16.11
N VAL A 73 -11.83 28.25 -16.12
CA VAL A 73 -11.46 26.85 -15.89
C VAL A 73 -11.32 26.09 -17.21
N VAL A 74 -12.34 26.18 -18.06
CA VAL A 74 -12.43 25.46 -19.33
C VAL A 74 -12.20 26.42 -20.48
N GLU A 75 -11.17 26.23 -21.28
CA GLU A 75 -10.88 27.01 -22.47
C GLU A 75 -11.89 26.72 -23.59
N LYS A 76 -12.06 25.42 -23.90
CA LYS A 76 -12.97 24.97 -24.96
C LYS A 76 -13.43 23.53 -24.74
N LEU A 77 -14.53 23.18 -25.41
CA LEU A 77 -15.03 21.83 -25.52
C LEU A 77 -15.02 21.37 -26.97
N GLU A 78 -14.71 20.09 -27.21
CA GLU A 78 -14.80 19.46 -28.53
C GLU A 78 -15.61 18.18 -28.45
N VAL A 79 -16.51 17.96 -29.42
CA VAL A 79 -17.29 16.70 -29.48
C VAL A 79 -16.61 15.70 -30.41
N ALA A 80 -16.36 14.51 -29.91
CA ALA A 80 -15.71 13.43 -30.64
C ALA A 80 -16.57 12.17 -30.69
N GLY A 81 -16.41 11.40 -31.78
CA GLY A 81 -17.08 10.12 -31.96
C GLY A 81 -18.59 10.17 -31.75
N PRO A 82 -19.17 9.21 -31.01
CA PRO A 82 -20.62 9.09 -30.83
C PRO A 82 -21.22 10.11 -29.83
N GLY A 83 -20.42 10.97 -29.19
CA GLY A 83 -20.89 11.95 -28.20
C GLY A 83 -19.99 12.09 -26.97
N PHE A 84 -18.69 11.78 -27.09
CA PHE A 84 -17.70 12.17 -26.10
C PHE A 84 -17.50 13.69 -26.13
N ILE A 85 -17.37 14.30 -24.97
CA ILE A 85 -17.02 15.71 -24.83
C ILE A 85 -15.59 15.77 -24.30
N ASN A 86 -14.68 16.26 -25.14
CA ASN A 86 -13.29 16.50 -24.79
C ASN A 86 -13.19 17.90 -24.17
N ILE A 87 -12.51 18.01 -23.03
CA ILE A 87 -12.41 19.21 -22.21
C ILE A 87 -10.97 19.69 -22.24
N PHE A 88 -10.76 20.94 -22.63
CA PHE A 88 -9.47 21.61 -22.63
C PHE A 88 -9.45 22.65 -21.52
N LEU A 89 -8.50 22.55 -20.61
CA LEU A 89 -8.31 23.50 -19.52
C LEU A 89 -7.67 24.79 -20.01
N SER A 90 -8.03 25.93 -19.40
CA SER A 90 -7.35 27.17 -19.66
C SER A 90 -5.93 27.17 -19.07
N ASP A 91 -4.99 27.82 -19.76
CA ASP A 91 -3.60 27.94 -19.29
C ASP A 91 -3.52 28.65 -17.93
N LYS A 92 -4.39 29.67 -17.73
CA LYS A 92 -4.54 30.37 -16.44
C LYS A 92 -4.93 29.43 -15.31
N TYR A 93 -5.90 28.53 -15.55
CA TYR A 93 -6.32 27.53 -14.56
C TYR A 93 -5.21 26.53 -14.27
N ILE A 94 -4.54 26.02 -15.31
CA ILE A 94 -3.41 25.10 -15.19
C ILE A 94 -2.31 25.73 -14.33
N SER A 95 -1.86 26.95 -14.69
CA SER A 95 -0.82 27.67 -13.94
C SER A 95 -1.18 27.85 -12.46
N ASN A 96 -2.39 28.32 -12.18
CA ASN A 96 -2.85 28.56 -10.80
C ASN A 96 -3.01 27.26 -10.00
N SER A 97 -3.42 26.18 -10.65
CA SER A 97 -3.58 24.88 -9.98
C SER A 97 -2.22 24.23 -9.67
N ILE A 98 -1.26 24.30 -10.59
CA ILE A 98 0.09 23.75 -10.36
C ILE A 98 0.79 24.49 -9.22
N LYS A 99 0.68 25.80 -9.13
CA LYS A 99 1.27 26.58 -8.03
C LYS A 99 0.84 26.10 -6.66
N LYS A 100 -0.38 25.60 -6.53
CA LYS A 100 -0.96 25.05 -5.29
C LYS A 100 -0.54 23.60 -4.97
N ILE A 101 0.21 22.93 -5.86
CA ILE A 101 0.79 21.62 -5.53
C ILE A 101 1.72 21.79 -4.31
N GLY A 102 1.61 20.87 -3.34
CA GLY A 102 2.23 20.97 -2.03
C GLY A 102 1.31 21.51 -0.94
N GLU A 103 0.15 22.10 -1.30
CA GLU A 103 -0.94 22.33 -0.36
C GLU A 103 -1.77 21.05 -0.17
N ASN A 104 -2.47 20.95 0.96
CA ASN A 104 -3.38 19.84 1.20
C ASN A 104 -4.48 19.78 0.14
N TYR A 105 -4.69 18.61 -0.46
CA TYR A 105 -5.80 18.37 -1.36
C TYR A 105 -7.13 18.31 -0.62
N ASP A 106 -8.17 18.81 -1.26
CA ASP A 106 -9.53 18.78 -0.69
C ASP A 106 -10.19 17.41 -0.93
N PHE A 107 -10.12 16.58 0.09
CA PHE A 107 -10.80 15.29 0.16
C PHE A 107 -12.04 15.32 1.09
N SER A 108 -12.62 16.48 1.33
CA SER A 108 -13.76 16.65 2.24
C SER A 108 -15.01 15.85 1.85
N PHE A 109 -15.11 15.48 0.58
CA PHE A 109 -16.20 14.65 0.07
C PHE A 109 -16.10 13.17 0.48
N LEU A 110 -14.95 12.73 1.00
CA LEU A 110 -14.78 11.36 1.49
C LEU A 110 -15.45 11.19 2.84
N ASN A 111 -16.16 10.07 3.02
CA ASN A 111 -16.65 9.69 4.34
C ASN A 111 -15.49 9.14 5.17
N ARG A 112 -14.95 9.97 6.06
CA ARG A 112 -13.80 9.66 6.93
C ARG A 112 -14.21 9.48 8.39
N LYS A 113 -15.46 9.10 8.65
CA LYS A 113 -15.94 8.82 10.01
C LYS A 113 -15.33 7.52 10.51
N GLY A 114 -14.90 7.52 11.76
CA GLY A 114 -14.30 6.36 12.42
C GLY A 114 -12.88 6.05 11.90
N LYS A 115 -12.24 5.07 12.55
CA LYS A 115 -10.87 4.66 12.20
C LYS A 115 -10.85 3.61 11.09
N VAL A 116 -9.75 3.58 10.36
CA VAL A 116 -9.37 2.51 9.43
C VAL A 116 -8.27 1.69 10.08
N ILE A 117 -8.50 0.42 10.32
CA ILE A 117 -7.45 -0.49 10.80
C ILE A 117 -6.91 -1.27 9.63
N VAL A 118 -5.58 -1.29 9.50
CA VAL A 118 -4.86 -2.09 8.51
C VAL A 118 -4.01 -3.12 9.25
N ASP A 119 -4.34 -4.39 9.07
CA ASP A 119 -3.70 -5.54 9.68
C ASP A 119 -2.77 -6.20 8.67
N PHE A 120 -1.47 -6.18 8.92
CA PHE A 120 -0.48 -6.63 7.95
C PHE A 120 0.83 -7.05 8.59
N SER A 121 1.70 -7.71 7.81
CA SER A 121 2.97 -8.32 8.20
C SER A 121 2.79 -9.61 9.01
N SER A 122 2.35 -9.55 10.24
CA SER A 122 1.93 -10.66 11.11
C SER A 122 2.91 -11.85 11.16
N PRO A 123 4.21 -11.63 11.46
CA PRO A 123 5.18 -12.72 11.52
C PRO A 123 4.99 -13.58 12.78
N ASN A 124 5.33 -14.86 12.68
CA ASN A 124 5.36 -15.76 13.82
C ASN A 124 6.62 -15.53 14.66
N ILE A 125 6.44 -15.41 15.97
CA ILE A 125 7.53 -15.25 16.95
C ILE A 125 8.53 -16.41 16.88
N ALA A 126 9.80 -16.12 17.21
CA ALA A 126 10.94 -17.04 17.20
C ALA A 126 11.26 -17.66 15.83
N LYS A 127 10.89 -16.97 14.76
CA LYS A 127 11.26 -17.34 13.38
C LYS A 127 11.76 -16.09 12.64
N ARG A 128 12.87 -16.22 11.91
CA ARG A 128 13.33 -15.10 11.07
C ARG A 128 12.32 -14.80 9.97
N MET A 129 12.09 -13.51 9.71
CA MET A 129 11.28 -13.11 8.57
C MET A 129 11.93 -13.60 7.26
N HIS A 130 11.11 -14.04 6.34
CA HIS A 130 11.52 -14.49 5.02
C HIS A 130 10.77 -13.74 3.92
N ILE A 131 11.14 -13.95 2.68
CA ILE A 131 10.58 -13.26 1.51
C ILE A 131 9.04 -13.33 1.44
N GLY A 132 8.42 -14.39 1.98
CA GLY A 132 6.96 -14.51 2.06
C GLY A 132 6.28 -13.45 2.92
N HIS A 133 7.00 -12.83 3.87
CA HIS A 133 6.45 -11.73 4.68
C HIS A 133 6.58 -10.36 3.99
N LEU A 134 7.46 -10.23 2.98
CA LEU A 134 7.73 -8.96 2.32
C LEU A 134 6.47 -8.31 1.77
N ARG A 135 5.68 -9.06 0.99
CA ARG A 135 4.51 -8.54 0.27
C ARG A 135 3.45 -7.97 1.22
N SER A 136 3.07 -8.74 2.25
CA SER A 136 2.13 -8.24 3.26
C SER A 136 2.64 -6.94 3.87
N THR A 137 3.92 -6.90 4.23
CA THR A 137 4.56 -5.80 4.94
C THR A 137 4.58 -4.51 4.11
N ILE A 138 5.10 -4.56 2.88
CA ILE A 138 5.26 -3.34 2.05
C ILE A 138 3.94 -2.86 1.43
N ILE A 139 3.05 -3.78 1.05
CA ILE A 139 1.73 -3.41 0.52
C ILE A 139 0.88 -2.80 1.64
N GLY A 140 0.92 -3.39 2.86
CA GLY A 140 0.20 -2.87 4.02
C GLY A 140 0.62 -1.46 4.40
N GLU A 141 1.92 -1.22 4.48
CA GLU A 141 2.44 0.13 4.75
C GLU A 141 2.01 1.13 3.67
N SER A 142 2.12 0.77 2.39
CA SER A 142 1.68 1.64 1.30
C SER A 142 0.17 1.96 1.41
N VAL A 143 -0.67 0.98 1.74
CA VAL A 143 -2.10 1.21 2.00
C VAL A 143 -2.30 2.16 3.17
N CYS A 144 -1.58 2.00 4.28
CA CYS A 144 -1.64 2.93 5.42
C CYS A 144 -1.29 4.36 4.99
N ARG A 145 -0.20 4.56 4.25
CA ARG A 145 0.25 5.87 3.76
C ARG A 145 -0.77 6.51 2.82
N ILE A 146 -1.32 5.73 1.90
CA ILE A 146 -2.37 6.19 0.97
C ILE A 146 -3.60 6.66 1.74
N TYR A 147 -4.08 5.90 2.72
CA TYR A 147 -5.25 6.29 3.51
C TYR A 147 -4.98 7.50 4.40
N ARG A 148 -3.79 7.59 5.01
CA ARG A 148 -3.37 8.78 5.78
C ARG A 148 -3.29 10.02 4.90
N PHE A 149 -2.76 9.91 3.67
CA PHE A 149 -2.73 11.01 2.69
C PHE A 149 -4.14 11.51 2.34
N LEU A 150 -5.12 10.62 2.23
CA LEU A 150 -6.52 10.97 2.01
C LEU A 150 -7.21 11.54 3.27
N GLY A 151 -6.49 11.63 4.39
CA GLY A 151 -6.96 12.21 5.66
C GLY A 151 -7.78 11.26 6.52
N TYR A 152 -7.69 9.95 6.32
CA TYR A 152 -8.26 8.97 7.24
C TYR A 152 -7.40 8.84 8.51
N ASP A 153 -8.06 8.57 9.64
CA ASP A 153 -7.40 8.16 10.88
C ASP A 153 -7.09 6.66 10.81
N VAL A 154 -5.82 6.32 10.61
CA VAL A 154 -5.37 4.94 10.34
C VAL A 154 -4.62 4.38 11.53
N VAL A 155 -4.98 3.17 11.93
CA VAL A 155 -4.22 2.32 12.87
C VAL A 155 -3.57 1.20 12.08
N ALA A 156 -2.25 1.21 12.03
CA ALA A 156 -1.43 0.14 11.48
C ALA A 156 -1.18 -0.91 12.56
N ASP A 157 -1.74 -2.10 12.41
CA ASP A 157 -1.65 -3.16 13.41
C ASP A 157 -0.82 -4.34 12.90
N ASN A 158 0.10 -4.81 13.75
CA ASN A 158 0.90 -6.00 13.51
C ASN A 158 0.39 -7.14 14.42
N HIS A 159 -0.51 -7.95 13.87
CA HIS A 159 -1.11 -9.08 14.58
C HIS A 159 -0.13 -10.25 14.62
N ILE A 160 0.88 -10.18 15.51
CA ILE A 160 1.96 -11.16 15.59
C ILE A 160 1.47 -12.53 16.06
N GLY A 161 2.04 -13.61 15.49
CA GLY A 161 1.79 -14.99 15.91
C GLY A 161 2.58 -15.33 17.17
N ASP A 162 2.11 -14.86 18.32
CA ASP A 162 2.76 -15.02 19.62
C ASP A 162 2.09 -16.09 20.50
N TRP A 163 1.23 -16.93 19.92
CA TRP A 163 0.52 -18.00 20.59
C TRP A 163 0.56 -19.30 19.80
N GLY A 164 0.46 -20.45 20.52
CA GLY A 164 0.35 -21.74 19.88
C GLY A 164 1.39 -22.77 20.35
N THR A 165 1.28 -23.99 19.81
CA THR A 165 2.07 -25.15 20.22
C THR A 165 3.59 -24.98 20.02
N GLN A 166 4.00 -24.07 19.14
CA GLN A 166 5.42 -23.76 18.91
C GLN A 166 6.13 -23.28 20.18
N PHE A 167 5.44 -22.61 21.09
CA PHE A 167 6.06 -22.09 22.31
C PHE A 167 6.42 -23.19 23.30
N GLY A 168 5.60 -24.24 23.42
CA GLY A 168 5.99 -25.43 24.20
C GLY A 168 7.25 -26.07 23.64
N LYS A 169 7.34 -26.25 22.33
CA LYS A 169 8.54 -26.79 21.65
C LYS A 169 9.77 -25.94 21.87
N LEU A 170 9.61 -24.60 21.78
CA LEU A 170 10.70 -23.65 22.04
C LEU A 170 11.19 -23.70 23.47
N ILE A 171 10.31 -23.80 24.48
CA ILE A 171 10.69 -23.89 25.90
C ILE A 171 11.46 -25.17 26.15
N VAL A 172 10.99 -26.30 25.62
CA VAL A 172 11.73 -27.57 25.71
C VAL A 172 13.09 -27.49 25.02
N GLY A 173 13.12 -26.95 23.80
CA GLY A 173 14.34 -26.75 23.02
C GLY A 173 15.34 -25.83 23.71
N TYR A 174 14.87 -24.72 24.24
CA TYR A 174 15.66 -23.72 24.98
C TYR A 174 16.33 -24.37 26.22
N ARG A 175 15.59 -25.13 27.02
CA ARG A 175 16.11 -25.77 28.23
C ARG A 175 17.12 -26.87 27.95
N ASN A 176 16.97 -27.63 26.83
CA ASN A 176 17.79 -28.81 26.57
C ASN A 176 18.98 -28.51 25.63
N TRP A 177 18.86 -27.59 24.70
CA TRP A 177 19.84 -27.46 23.61
C TRP A 177 20.29 -26.03 23.33
N LEU A 178 19.99 -25.02 24.21
CA LEU A 178 20.43 -23.65 24.04
C LEU A 178 21.96 -23.55 24.05
N ASN A 179 22.50 -22.86 23.04
CA ASN A 179 23.86 -22.33 23.07
C ASN A 179 23.80 -20.88 23.53
N LYS A 180 24.23 -20.60 24.75
CA LYS A 180 24.14 -19.24 25.33
C LYS A 180 24.91 -18.19 24.55
N GLU A 181 26.12 -18.49 24.08
CA GLU A 181 26.95 -17.56 23.32
C GLU A 181 26.28 -17.20 21.96
N ALA A 182 25.69 -18.22 21.29
CA ALA A 182 24.95 -17.97 20.06
C ALA A 182 23.69 -17.16 20.32
N TYR A 183 22.97 -17.41 21.41
CA TYR A 183 21.78 -16.68 21.81
C TYR A 183 22.07 -15.20 22.11
N GLU A 184 23.15 -14.91 22.86
CA GLU A 184 23.59 -13.54 23.12
C GLU A 184 23.98 -12.79 21.85
N LYS A 185 24.51 -13.50 20.83
CA LYS A 185 24.89 -12.92 19.55
C LYS A 185 23.69 -12.68 18.63
N ASN A 186 22.81 -13.65 18.51
CA ASN A 186 21.59 -13.58 17.69
C ASN A 186 20.51 -14.53 18.27
N ALA A 187 19.66 -13.96 19.12
CA ALA A 187 18.66 -14.72 19.85
C ALA A 187 17.66 -15.45 18.93
N ILE A 188 17.18 -14.79 17.87
CA ILE A 188 16.17 -15.37 16.99
C ILE A 188 16.73 -16.52 16.13
N GLU A 189 17.98 -16.42 15.71
CA GLU A 189 18.64 -17.48 14.96
C GLU A 189 18.83 -18.73 15.83
N GLU A 190 19.22 -18.51 17.08
CA GLU A 190 19.36 -19.62 18.02
C GLU A 190 18.02 -20.23 18.42
N LEU A 191 16.98 -19.43 18.61
CA LEU A 191 15.61 -19.92 18.83
C LEU A 191 15.11 -20.75 17.63
N GLU A 192 15.35 -20.29 16.41
CA GLU A 192 15.02 -21.05 15.19
C GLU A 192 15.79 -22.38 15.16
N ARG A 193 17.07 -22.36 15.51
CA ARG A 193 17.90 -23.57 15.59
C ARG A 193 17.39 -24.60 16.63
N VAL A 194 17.07 -24.13 17.83
CA VAL A 194 16.56 -25.04 18.87
C VAL A 194 15.17 -25.58 18.55
N TYR A 195 14.35 -24.82 17.84
CA TYR A 195 13.04 -25.25 17.34
C TYR A 195 13.19 -26.38 16.30
N VAL A 196 14.12 -26.23 15.34
CA VAL A 196 14.43 -27.27 14.34
C VAL A 196 14.98 -28.51 15.05
N LYS A 197 15.92 -28.32 15.99
CA LYS A 197 16.49 -29.40 16.79
C LYS A 197 15.43 -30.15 17.59
N PHE A 198 14.48 -29.46 18.20
CA PHE A 198 13.34 -30.09 18.86
C PHE A 198 12.57 -30.99 17.89
N SER A 199 12.27 -30.50 16.68
CA SER A 199 11.51 -31.27 15.69
C SER A 199 12.24 -32.54 15.25
N GLU A 200 13.57 -32.47 15.04
CA GLU A 200 14.41 -33.61 14.70
C GLU A 200 14.46 -34.68 15.84
N GLU A 201 14.51 -34.22 17.09
CA GLU A 201 14.54 -35.14 18.24
C GLU A 201 13.15 -35.71 18.55
N ALA A 202 12.07 -34.94 18.34
CA ALA A 202 10.69 -35.42 18.51
C ALA A 202 10.31 -36.51 17.49
N GLU A 203 10.92 -36.55 16.31
CA GLU A 203 10.77 -37.66 15.36
C GLU A 203 11.34 -38.97 15.91
N LYS A 204 12.40 -38.89 16.76
CA LYS A 204 13.05 -40.06 17.38
C LYS A 204 12.40 -40.45 18.71
N ASP A 205 11.93 -39.44 19.45
CA ASP A 205 11.27 -39.61 20.74
C ASP A 205 9.95 -38.82 20.79
N PRO A 206 8.82 -39.42 20.40
CA PRO A 206 7.51 -38.79 20.43
C PRO A 206 7.06 -38.26 21.80
N SER A 207 7.67 -38.69 22.91
CA SER A 207 7.33 -38.20 24.25
C SER A 207 7.68 -36.71 24.42
N LEU A 208 8.58 -36.15 23.59
CA LEU A 208 8.90 -34.73 23.57
C LEU A 208 7.70 -33.88 23.17
N GLU A 209 6.80 -34.36 22.32
CA GLU A 209 5.58 -33.66 21.97
C GLU A 209 4.61 -33.54 23.18
N ASP A 210 4.55 -34.57 24.05
CA ASP A 210 3.78 -34.49 25.29
C ASP A 210 4.39 -33.50 26.26
N LEU A 211 5.74 -33.50 26.37
CA LEU A 211 6.45 -32.51 27.19
C LEU A 211 6.21 -31.08 26.67
N ALA A 212 6.27 -30.85 25.36
CA ALA A 212 5.97 -29.55 24.78
C ALA A 212 4.53 -29.10 25.08
N ARG A 213 3.55 -30.01 25.00
CA ARG A 213 2.17 -29.71 25.41
C ARG A 213 2.07 -29.32 26.87
N ALA A 214 2.79 -30.01 27.74
CA ALA A 214 2.82 -29.69 29.16
C ALA A 214 3.46 -28.32 29.44
N GLU A 215 4.56 -27.97 28.76
CA GLU A 215 5.22 -26.68 28.92
C GLU A 215 4.33 -25.54 28.38
N LEU A 216 3.63 -25.75 27.26
CA LEU A 216 2.63 -24.77 26.77
C LEU A 216 1.48 -24.57 27.77
N LYS A 217 1.00 -25.67 28.39
CA LYS A 217 -0.06 -25.59 29.39
C LYS A 217 0.36 -24.73 30.59
N LYS A 218 1.63 -24.80 31.02
CA LYS A 218 2.17 -23.94 32.07
C LYS A 218 2.14 -22.45 31.68
N VAL A 219 2.43 -22.11 30.40
CA VAL A 219 2.28 -20.72 29.91
C VAL A 219 0.83 -20.29 29.99
N GLN A 220 -0.10 -21.18 29.58
CA GLN A 220 -1.55 -20.90 29.62
C GLN A 220 -2.07 -20.71 31.04
N ASP A 221 -1.54 -21.46 31.99
CA ASP A 221 -1.90 -21.37 33.42
C ASP A 221 -1.20 -20.22 34.15
N GLY A 222 -0.34 -19.45 33.44
CA GLY A 222 0.36 -18.29 33.99
C GLY A 222 1.54 -18.66 34.90
N GLU A 223 2.13 -19.86 34.77
CA GLU A 223 3.30 -20.24 35.54
C GLU A 223 4.45 -19.26 35.26
N GLU A 224 5.10 -18.78 36.35
CA GLU A 224 5.97 -17.63 36.30
C GLU A 224 7.18 -17.82 35.37
N GLU A 225 7.88 -18.95 35.49
CA GLU A 225 9.10 -19.23 34.72
C GLU A 225 8.79 -19.37 33.21
N ASN A 226 7.77 -20.14 32.85
CA ASN A 226 7.38 -20.35 31.46
C ASN A 226 6.82 -19.07 30.82
N THR A 227 6.04 -18.30 31.57
CA THR A 227 5.52 -16.99 31.12
C THR A 227 6.66 -15.99 30.90
N LYS A 228 7.70 -16.00 31.76
CA LYS A 228 8.88 -15.17 31.58
C LYS A 228 9.66 -15.53 30.31
N LEU A 229 9.90 -16.82 30.06
CA LEU A 229 10.57 -17.27 28.84
C LEU A 229 9.75 -16.91 27.58
N TRP A 230 8.46 -17.12 27.61
CA TRP A 230 7.56 -16.76 26.52
C TRP A 230 7.64 -15.26 26.19
N LYS A 231 7.59 -14.39 27.20
CA LYS A 231 7.75 -12.94 27.03
C LYS A 231 9.13 -12.55 26.53
N GLU A 232 10.18 -13.25 26.95
CA GLU A 232 11.55 -13.06 26.46
C GLU A 232 11.63 -13.40 24.96
N PHE A 233 11.07 -14.51 24.51
CA PHE A 233 11.07 -14.89 23.09
C PHE A 233 10.34 -13.85 22.21
N ILE A 234 9.22 -13.31 22.70
CA ILE A 234 8.51 -12.22 22.02
C ILE A 234 9.40 -10.98 21.93
N THR A 235 10.00 -10.58 23.04
CA THR A 235 10.85 -9.38 23.12
C THR A 235 12.04 -9.46 22.16
N GLU A 236 12.74 -10.58 22.15
CA GLU A 236 13.90 -10.76 21.27
C GLU A 236 13.48 -10.84 19.79
N SER A 237 12.35 -11.49 19.49
CA SER A 237 11.83 -11.53 18.13
C SER A 237 11.44 -10.13 17.62
N LEU A 238 10.76 -9.34 18.43
CA LEU A 238 10.37 -7.97 18.06
C LEU A 238 11.58 -7.04 17.85
N LYS A 239 12.68 -7.23 18.60
CA LYS A 239 13.91 -6.48 18.35
C LYS A 239 14.46 -6.73 16.93
N GLU A 240 14.49 -7.98 16.50
CA GLU A 240 14.98 -8.34 15.15
C GLU A 240 14.01 -7.86 14.06
N TYR A 241 12.69 -8.05 14.25
CA TYR A 241 11.72 -7.55 13.28
C TYR A 241 11.79 -6.04 13.13
N ASN A 242 11.96 -5.28 14.22
CA ASN A 242 12.07 -3.83 14.18
C ASN A 242 13.32 -3.34 13.42
N LYS A 243 14.41 -4.11 13.37
CA LYS A 243 15.56 -3.79 12.50
C LYS A 243 15.15 -3.83 11.02
N LEU A 244 14.43 -4.88 10.61
CA LEU A 244 13.94 -5.04 9.24
C LEU A 244 12.86 -4.00 8.90
N TYR A 245 11.92 -3.74 9.82
CA TYR A 245 10.91 -2.71 9.65
C TYR A 245 11.54 -1.33 9.48
N LYS A 246 12.57 -1.00 10.25
CA LYS A 246 13.31 0.25 10.08
C LYS A 246 13.98 0.35 8.70
N ARG A 247 14.62 -0.72 8.21
CA ARG A 247 15.22 -0.73 6.86
C ARG A 247 14.19 -0.55 5.75
N LEU A 248 13.00 -1.15 5.94
CA LEU A 248 11.88 -1.06 4.99
C LEU A 248 11.04 0.22 5.16
N ASP A 249 11.34 1.07 6.16
CA ASP A 249 10.54 2.25 6.52
C ASP A 249 9.06 1.89 6.79
N ILE A 250 8.86 0.88 7.66
CA ILE A 250 7.56 0.37 8.07
C ILE A 250 7.26 0.78 9.50
N HIS A 251 6.03 1.24 9.75
CA HIS A 251 5.61 1.73 11.06
C HIS A 251 4.29 1.09 11.50
N PHE A 252 4.25 0.59 12.73
CA PHE A 252 3.05 0.07 13.35
C PHE A 252 2.65 0.93 14.56
N ASP A 253 1.35 1.13 14.71
CA ASP A 253 0.77 1.82 15.86
C ASP A 253 0.50 0.82 17.01
N THR A 254 0.23 -0.45 16.68
CA THR A 254 -0.07 -1.51 17.65
C THR A 254 0.58 -2.84 17.28
N TYR A 255 0.83 -3.65 18.32
CA TYR A 255 1.39 -5.01 18.24
C TYR A 255 0.56 -5.96 19.10
N TYR A 256 -0.77 -6.02 18.86
CA TYR A 256 -1.63 -6.96 19.55
C TYR A 256 -1.57 -8.33 18.89
N GLY A 257 -0.79 -9.25 19.49
CA GLY A 257 -0.66 -10.61 19.00
C GLY A 257 -1.87 -11.49 19.31
N GLU A 258 -1.85 -12.71 18.79
CA GLU A 258 -2.91 -13.72 19.00
C GLU A 258 -3.21 -13.93 20.49
N SER A 259 -2.18 -13.93 21.35
CA SER A 259 -2.32 -14.13 22.80
C SER A 259 -3.18 -13.09 23.50
N PHE A 260 -3.16 -11.86 23.01
CA PHE A 260 -3.93 -10.75 23.60
C PHE A 260 -5.44 -11.01 23.62
N TYR A 261 -5.94 -11.80 22.68
CA TYR A 261 -7.35 -12.06 22.50
C TYR A 261 -7.86 -13.31 23.20
N ASN A 262 -6.99 -14.09 23.87
CA ASN A 262 -7.33 -15.38 24.48
C ASN A 262 -8.49 -15.28 25.47
N ASP A 263 -8.45 -14.30 26.39
CA ASP A 263 -9.46 -14.12 27.42
C ASP A 263 -10.82 -13.65 26.86
N MET A 264 -10.85 -13.17 25.61
CA MET A 264 -12.04 -12.66 24.96
C MET A 264 -12.81 -13.73 24.19
N MET A 265 -12.18 -14.89 23.89
CA MET A 265 -12.77 -15.92 23.04
C MET A 265 -14.00 -16.59 23.66
N ALA A 266 -14.01 -16.79 24.99
CA ALA A 266 -15.15 -17.36 25.71
C ALA A 266 -16.40 -16.50 25.54
N ASP A 267 -16.26 -15.17 25.66
CA ASP A 267 -17.36 -14.21 25.50
C ASP A 267 -17.89 -14.15 24.06
N VAL A 268 -17.00 -14.37 23.07
CA VAL A 268 -17.41 -14.47 21.65
C VAL A 268 -18.27 -15.70 21.43
N VAL A 269 -17.82 -16.88 21.88
CA VAL A 269 -18.59 -18.12 21.72
C VAL A 269 -19.92 -18.03 22.43
N LYS A 270 -19.96 -17.48 23.66
CA LYS A 270 -21.20 -17.25 24.40
C LYS A 270 -22.14 -16.35 23.60
N GLU A 271 -21.69 -15.21 23.07
CA GLU A 271 -22.52 -14.29 22.28
C GLU A 271 -23.08 -14.98 21.02
N LEU A 272 -22.27 -15.79 20.33
CA LEU A 272 -22.71 -16.55 19.16
C LEU A 272 -23.80 -17.57 19.51
N MET A 273 -23.67 -18.27 20.65
CA MET A 273 -24.67 -19.23 21.15
C MET A 273 -25.95 -18.52 21.60
N ASP A 274 -25.86 -17.44 22.37
CA ASP A 274 -27.02 -16.68 22.88
C ASP A 274 -27.86 -16.10 21.73
N LYS A 275 -27.18 -15.66 20.65
CA LYS A 275 -27.84 -15.16 19.41
C LYS A 275 -28.27 -16.28 18.45
N LYS A 276 -28.02 -17.55 18.78
CA LYS A 276 -28.30 -18.72 17.95
C LYS A 276 -27.62 -18.67 16.57
N ILE A 277 -26.49 -17.99 16.47
CA ILE A 277 -25.61 -17.96 15.27
C ILE A 277 -24.75 -19.22 15.25
N ALA A 278 -24.21 -19.63 16.40
CA ALA A 278 -23.59 -20.94 16.57
C ALA A 278 -24.56 -21.91 17.25
N VAL A 279 -24.44 -23.19 16.95
CA VAL A 279 -25.21 -24.30 17.53
C VAL A 279 -24.28 -25.39 18.05
N ASP A 280 -24.78 -26.21 18.96
CA ASP A 280 -24.09 -27.43 19.40
C ASP A 280 -24.23 -28.50 18.31
N ASP A 281 -23.10 -29.00 17.81
CA ASP A 281 -23.04 -30.07 16.84
C ASP A 281 -22.05 -31.13 17.36
N ASP A 282 -22.57 -32.20 17.88
CA ASP A 282 -21.83 -33.30 18.47
C ASP A 282 -20.75 -32.85 19.50
N GLY A 283 -21.10 -31.85 20.33
CA GLY A 283 -20.26 -31.24 21.37
C GLY A 283 -19.32 -30.12 20.92
N ALA A 284 -19.20 -29.87 19.62
CA ALA A 284 -18.53 -28.69 19.08
C ALA A 284 -19.52 -27.52 18.92
N LYS A 285 -19.05 -26.28 18.94
CA LYS A 285 -19.87 -25.11 18.60
C LYS A 285 -19.56 -24.71 17.15
N VAL A 286 -20.60 -24.75 16.30
CA VAL A 286 -20.47 -24.61 14.85
C VAL A 286 -21.41 -23.55 14.33
N VAL A 287 -20.92 -22.71 13.42
CA VAL A 287 -21.75 -21.78 12.62
C VAL A 287 -21.98 -22.39 11.25
N PHE A 288 -23.25 -22.57 10.89
CA PHE A 288 -23.67 -22.98 9.55
C PHE A 288 -24.05 -21.75 8.74
N PHE A 289 -23.78 -21.80 7.44
CA PHE A 289 -24.09 -20.71 6.51
C PHE A 289 -25.20 -21.13 5.54
N ASP A 290 -25.90 -20.17 4.96
CA ASP A 290 -26.88 -20.44 3.90
C ASP A 290 -26.17 -21.00 2.65
N GLU A 291 -26.84 -21.89 1.89
CA GLU A 291 -26.28 -22.44 0.64
C GLU A 291 -25.84 -21.36 -0.35
N LYS A 292 -26.56 -20.23 -0.41
CA LYS A 292 -26.23 -19.08 -1.26
C LYS A 292 -24.88 -18.44 -0.95
N ASP A 293 -24.38 -18.58 0.29
CA ASP A 293 -23.11 -18.02 0.74
C ASP A 293 -21.92 -18.85 0.24
N ASN A 294 -22.15 -20.10 -0.14
CA ASN A 294 -21.14 -21.05 -0.64
C ASN A 294 -19.91 -21.15 0.30
N LEU A 295 -20.18 -21.26 1.60
CA LEU A 295 -19.19 -21.37 2.66
C LEU A 295 -19.34 -22.71 3.40
N PHE A 296 -18.21 -23.31 3.76
CA PHE A 296 -18.20 -24.48 4.65
C PHE A 296 -18.55 -24.07 6.08
N PRO A 297 -19.16 -24.98 6.90
CA PRO A 297 -19.40 -24.74 8.31
C PRO A 297 -18.14 -24.28 9.04
N CYS A 298 -18.27 -23.35 9.98
CA CYS A 298 -17.16 -22.80 10.76
C CYS A 298 -17.23 -23.28 12.21
N ILE A 299 -16.26 -24.06 12.64
CA ILE A 299 -16.14 -24.47 14.04
C ILE A 299 -15.53 -23.31 14.82
N VAL A 300 -16.23 -22.83 15.85
CA VAL A 300 -15.75 -21.76 16.76
C VAL A 300 -15.24 -22.30 18.09
N GLN A 301 -15.65 -23.53 18.48
CA GLN A 301 -15.10 -24.24 19.63
C GLN A 301 -15.15 -25.75 19.40
N LYS A 302 -14.05 -26.45 19.65
CA LYS A 302 -13.98 -27.92 19.55
C LYS A 302 -14.66 -28.60 20.73
N LYS A 303 -14.91 -29.92 20.62
CA LYS A 303 -15.47 -30.76 21.69
C LYS A 303 -14.66 -30.74 22.99
N ASP A 304 -13.35 -30.63 22.88
CA ASP A 304 -12.41 -30.56 24.02
C ASP A 304 -12.35 -29.17 24.66
N GLY A 305 -13.16 -28.20 24.17
CA GLY A 305 -13.22 -26.84 24.65
C GLY A 305 -12.20 -25.89 23.99
N ALA A 306 -11.29 -26.37 23.14
CA ALA A 306 -10.30 -25.55 22.50
C ALA A 306 -10.91 -24.60 21.44
N TYR A 307 -10.42 -23.38 21.40
CA TYR A 307 -10.81 -22.40 20.39
C TYR A 307 -9.97 -22.55 19.11
N LEU A 308 -10.46 -21.96 18.03
CA LEU A 308 -9.86 -21.98 16.71
C LEU A 308 -9.51 -20.55 16.26
N TYR A 309 -8.70 -20.42 15.20
CA TYR A 309 -8.33 -19.12 14.63
C TYR A 309 -9.54 -18.23 14.30
N SER A 310 -10.64 -18.82 13.79
CA SER A 310 -11.88 -18.08 13.53
C SER A 310 -12.43 -17.38 14.78
N THR A 311 -12.28 -17.99 15.95
CA THR A 311 -12.76 -17.42 17.21
C THR A 311 -11.89 -16.26 17.68
N SER A 312 -10.56 -16.40 17.56
CA SER A 312 -9.63 -15.31 17.88
C SER A 312 -9.80 -14.12 16.92
N ASP A 313 -10.03 -14.39 15.62
CA ASP A 313 -10.28 -13.32 14.64
C ASP A 313 -11.60 -12.57 14.92
N ILE A 314 -12.67 -13.29 15.29
CA ILE A 314 -13.93 -12.65 15.72
C ILE A 314 -13.72 -11.83 17.01
N ALA A 315 -12.93 -12.34 17.97
CA ALA A 315 -12.57 -11.60 19.18
C ALA A 315 -11.76 -10.33 18.84
N THR A 316 -10.84 -10.43 17.89
CA THR A 316 -10.07 -9.30 17.37
C THR A 316 -10.98 -8.23 16.76
N VAL A 317 -11.94 -8.60 15.91
CA VAL A 317 -12.93 -7.67 15.35
C VAL A 317 -13.76 -7.01 16.45
N LYS A 318 -14.21 -7.80 17.44
CA LYS A 318 -14.98 -7.30 18.60
C LYS A 318 -14.20 -6.26 19.41
N PHE A 319 -12.94 -6.58 19.72
CA PHE A 319 -12.05 -5.67 20.44
C PHE A 319 -11.83 -4.37 19.68
N ARG A 320 -11.44 -4.46 18.40
CA ARG A 320 -11.17 -3.30 17.54
C ARG A 320 -12.40 -2.41 17.42
N LYS A 321 -13.58 -3.02 17.21
CA LYS A 321 -14.88 -2.32 17.17
C LYS A 321 -15.16 -1.53 18.43
N ASN A 322 -14.94 -2.15 19.59
CA ASN A 322 -15.28 -1.54 20.89
C ASN A 322 -14.25 -0.49 21.33
N THR A 323 -12.99 -0.61 20.87
CA THR A 323 -11.87 0.23 21.32
C THR A 323 -11.68 1.46 20.44
N TYR A 324 -11.90 1.34 19.12
CA TYR A 324 -11.40 2.34 18.16
C TYR A 324 -12.49 3.10 17.40
N ASP A 325 -13.78 2.89 17.64
CA ASP A 325 -14.85 3.44 16.78
C ASP A 325 -14.54 3.17 15.29
N VAL A 326 -14.27 1.91 14.97
CA VAL A 326 -13.77 1.50 13.66
C VAL A 326 -14.89 1.49 12.63
N ASN A 327 -14.61 2.08 11.46
CA ASN A 327 -15.50 2.03 10.29
C ASN A 327 -15.03 0.99 9.25
N ARG A 328 -13.71 0.79 9.14
CA ARG A 328 -13.12 -0.08 8.11
C ARG A 328 -11.97 -0.90 8.67
N MET A 329 -11.95 -2.18 8.33
CA MET A 329 -10.83 -3.08 8.61
C MET A 329 -10.30 -3.67 7.31
N ILE A 330 -8.99 -3.61 7.12
CA ILE A 330 -8.28 -4.08 5.93
C ILE A 330 -7.24 -5.09 6.41
N TYR A 331 -7.32 -6.31 5.89
CA TYR A 331 -6.41 -7.41 6.21
C TYR A 331 -5.57 -7.78 5.00
N LEU A 332 -4.27 -7.94 5.19
CA LEU A 332 -3.34 -8.32 4.11
C LEU A 332 -2.70 -9.67 4.41
N THR A 333 -3.17 -10.69 3.76
CA THR A 333 -2.60 -12.05 3.86
C THR A 333 -2.50 -12.72 2.49
N ASP A 334 -1.91 -13.92 2.44
CA ASP A 334 -1.82 -14.65 1.18
C ASP A 334 -3.18 -15.23 0.71
N ALA A 335 -3.23 -15.58 -0.56
CA ALA A 335 -4.47 -16.05 -1.22
C ALA A 335 -5.07 -17.32 -0.60
N ARG A 336 -4.29 -18.15 0.11
CA ARG A 336 -4.75 -19.41 0.72
C ARG A 336 -5.72 -19.19 1.87
N GLN A 337 -5.76 -18.00 2.46
CA GLN A 337 -6.62 -17.68 3.60
C GLN A 337 -7.99 -17.10 3.19
N GLN A 338 -8.31 -16.98 1.90
CA GLN A 338 -9.52 -16.31 1.43
C GLN A 338 -10.81 -16.87 2.03
N ASP A 339 -10.96 -18.19 2.12
CA ASP A 339 -12.20 -18.80 2.61
C ASP A 339 -12.36 -18.60 4.11
N HIS A 340 -11.27 -18.62 4.87
CA HIS A 340 -11.26 -18.28 6.28
C HIS A 340 -11.76 -16.84 6.52
N PHE A 341 -11.24 -15.86 5.75
CA PHE A 341 -11.70 -14.47 5.85
C PHE A 341 -13.18 -14.30 5.49
N LYS A 342 -13.66 -14.97 4.45
CA LYS A 342 -15.08 -14.95 4.08
C LYS A 342 -15.96 -15.49 5.23
N GLN A 343 -15.54 -16.58 5.90
CA GLN A 343 -16.29 -17.17 6.99
C GLN A 343 -16.42 -16.22 8.18
N PHE A 344 -15.31 -15.73 8.75
CA PHE A 344 -15.43 -14.88 9.93
C PHE A 344 -16.00 -13.48 9.62
N PHE A 345 -15.80 -12.93 8.42
CA PHE A 345 -16.49 -11.73 7.99
C PHE A 345 -18.01 -11.92 7.99
N LYS A 346 -18.48 -13.05 7.41
CA LYS A 346 -19.90 -13.39 7.41
C LYS A 346 -20.45 -13.55 8.84
N ILE A 347 -19.72 -14.20 9.74
CA ILE A 347 -20.12 -14.33 11.15
C ILE A 347 -20.26 -12.97 11.82
N THR A 348 -19.33 -12.05 11.58
CA THR A 348 -19.40 -10.70 12.15
C THR A 348 -20.55 -9.88 11.57
N ASP A 349 -20.95 -10.12 10.31
CA ASP A 349 -22.17 -9.54 9.72
C ASP A 349 -23.44 -10.12 10.36
N MET A 350 -23.47 -11.44 10.60
CA MET A 350 -24.58 -12.09 11.33
C MET A 350 -24.72 -11.57 12.76
N LEU A 351 -23.61 -11.15 13.40
CA LEU A 351 -23.62 -10.48 14.72
C LEU A 351 -24.18 -9.06 14.65
N GLY A 352 -24.39 -8.50 13.46
CA GLY A 352 -24.88 -7.14 13.24
C GLY A 352 -23.80 -6.06 13.40
N TRP A 353 -22.53 -6.42 13.25
CA TRP A 353 -21.44 -5.45 13.30
C TRP A 353 -21.24 -4.82 11.93
N ASN A 354 -21.77 -3.60 11.76
CA ASN A 354 -21.74 -2.85 10.50
C ASN A 354 -20.38 -2.18 10.30
N ILE A 355 -19.35 -2.99 9.98
CA ILE A 355 -17.99 -2.54 9.71
C ILE A 355 -17.63 -2.99 8.29
N GLU A 356 -17.07 -2.09 7.49
CA GLU A 356 -16.50 -2.48 6.20
C GLU A 356 -15.26 -3.35 6.43
N LYS A 357 -15.23 -4.54 5.85
CA LYS A 357 -14.12 -5.50 5.98
C LYS A 357 -13.60 -5.90 4.61
N TYR A 358 -12.29 -5.81 4.43
CA TYR A 358 -11.63 -6.14 3.17
C TYR A 358 -10.48 -7.12 3.43
N HIS A 359 -10.47 -8.21 2.71
CA HIS A 359 -9.33 -9.09 2.62
C HIS A 359 -8.57 -8.81 1.33
N ILE A 360 -7.39 -8.22 1.46
CA ILE A 360 -6.48 -7.96 0.35
C ILE A 360 -5.51 -9.13 0.29
N TRP A 361 -5.67 -9.97 -0.72
CA TRP A 361 -4.77 -11.08 -0.95
C TRP A 361 -3.78 -10.79 -2.08
N PHE A 362 -2.65 -11.45 -2.04
CA PHE A 362 -1.56 -11.28 -2.99
C PHE A 362 -0.99 -12.63 -3.43
N GLY A 363 -0.36 -12.65 -4.63
CA GLY A 363 0.34 -13.80 -5.17
C GLY A 363 1.69 -14.03 -4.47
N ILE A 364 2.50 -14.96 -4.97
CA ILE A 364 3.81 -15.30 -4.40
C ILE A 364 4.94 -14.59 -5.15
N ILE A 365 6.10 -14.49 -4.49
CA ILE A 365 7.35 -14.03 -5.12
C ILE A 365 8.13 -15.25 -5.60
N ARG A 366 8.67 -15.18 -6.81
CA ARG A 366 9.60 -16.15 -7.41
C ARG A 366 10.87 -15.43 -7.86
N PHE A 367 11.95 -16.17 -8.00
CA PHE A 367 13.17 -15.69 -8.68
C PHE A 367 13.21 -16.27 -10.09
N ALA A 368 13.82 -15.52 -11.03
CA ALA A 368 13.91 -15.93 -12.44
C ALA A 368 14.68 -17.24 -12.65
N ASP A 369 15.63 -17.54 -11.77
CA ASP A 369 16.40 -18.78 -11.73
C ASP A 369 15.66 -19.97 -11.08
N GLY A 370 14.40 -19.76 -10.72
CA GLY A 370 13.53 -20.78 -10.10
C GLY A 370 13.81 -21.07 -8.63
N ILE A 371 14.75 -20.35 -8.02
CA ILE A 371 15.20 -20.62 -6.65
C ILE A 371 14.44 -19.75 -5.65
N LEU A 372 13.37 -20.29 -5.05
CA LEU A 372 12.76 -19.77 -3.81
C LEU A 372 13.57 -20.21 -2.57
N SER A 373 14.56 -21.04 -2.77
CA SER A 373 15.36 -21.63 -1.71
C SER A 373 16.84 -21.43 -2.02
N THR A 374 17.64 -21.31 -0.97
CA THR A 374 19.10 -21.42 -1.08
C THR A 374 19.48 -22.76 -1.72
N ARG A 375 20.73 -22.93 -2.19
CA ARG A 375 21.26 -24.22 -2.69
C ARG A 375 21.02 -25.41 -1.74
N LYS A 376 20.61 -25.15 -0.49
CA LYS A 376 20.28 -26.13 0.54
C LYS A 376 18.77 -26.34 0.74
N GLY A 377 17.90 -25.76 -0.11
CA GLY A 377 16.44 -25.91 0.00
C GLY A 377 15.76 -24.97 1.02
N ASN A 378 16.48 -24.03 1.64
CA ASN A 378 15.91 -23.11 2.63
C ASN A 378 15.28 -21.89 1.95
N ILE A 379 14.15 -21.41 2.52
CA ILE A 379 13.50 -20.17 2.08
C ILE A 379 14.44 -18.98 2.36
N ILE A 380 14.57 -18.07 1.37
CA ILE A 380 15.44 -16.90 1.50
C ILE A 380 14.94 -16.01 2.65
N LYS A 381 15.84 -15.68 3.57
CA LYS A 381 15.56 -14.75 4.67
C LYS A 381 15.46 -13.31 4.12
N LEU A 382 14.54 -12.54 4.70
CA LEU A 382 14.30 -11.16 4.24
C LEU A 382 15.55 -10.28 4.41
N GLU A 383 16.29 -10.46 5.51
CA GLU A 383 17.54 -9.76 5.74
C GLU A 383 18.57 -10.05 4.64
N GLU A 384 18.78 -11.32 4.30
CA GLU A 384 19.71 -11.74 3.24
C GLU A 384 19.33 -11.14 1.87
N LEU A 385 18.03 -11.03 1.57
CA LEU A 385 17.53 -10.37 0.36
C LEU A 385 17.88 -8.89 0.33
N LEU A 386 17.68 -8.17 1.44
CA LEU A 386 17.96 -6.74 1.54
C LEU A 386 19.48 -6.47 1.51
N ASP A 387 20.28 -7.34 2.10
CA ASP A 387 21.75 -7.23 2.06
C ASP A 387 22.29 -7.44 0.64
N GLU A 388 21.76 -8.42 -0.08
CA GLU A 388 22.13 -8.64 -1.49
C GLU A 388 21.72 -7.44 -2.37
N ALA A 389 20.52 -6.88 -2.13
CA ALA A 389 20.07 -5.68 -2.83
C ALA A 389 21.00 -4.48 -2.57
N HIS A 390 21.37 -4.27 -1.31
CA HIS A 390 22.35 -3.25 -0.91
C HIS A 390 23.69 -3.44 -1.62
N ASN A 391 24.27 -4.65 -1.55
CA ASN A 391 25.57 -4.93 -2.11
C ASN A 391 25.61 -4.69 -3.64
N ARG A 392 24.61 -5.18 -4.36
CA ARG A 392 24.50 -4.95 -5.81
C ARG A 392 24.30 -3.47 -6.16
N ALA A 393 23.49 -2.76 -5.37
CA ALA A 393 23.31 -1.32 -5.54
C ALA A 393 24.63 -0.57 -5.26
N TYR A 394 25.39 -0.99 -4.24
CA TYR A 394 26.69 -0.42 -3.93
C TYR A 394 27.69 -0.57 -5.09
N ASP A 395 27.76 -1.74 -5.71
CA ASP A 395 28.65 -1.96 -6.86
C ASP A 395 28.32 -0.99 -8.01
N VAL A 396 27.03 -0.81 -8.32
CA VAL A 396 26.58 0.12 -9.36
C VAL A 396 26.87 1.57 -8.99
N VAL A 397 26.63 1.97 -7.74
CA VAL A 397 26.92 3.33 -7.25
C VAL A 397 28.42 3.62 -7.28
N ASN A 398 29.25 2.68 -6.84
CA ASN A 398 30.69 2.82 -6.82
C ASN A 398 31.29 2.94 -8.22
N GLU A 399 30.77 2.20 -9.20
CA GLU A 399 31.17 2.29 -10.61
C GLU A 399 30.81 3.64 -11.23
N LYS A 400 29.54 4.10 -11.01
CA LYS A 400 29.03 5.33 -11.63
C LYS A 400 29.52 6.60 -10.95
N ASN A 401 29.77 6.57 -9.65
CA ASN A 401 30.12 7.72 -8.81
C ASN A 401 31.36 7.45 -7.94
N PRO A 402 32.54 7.21 -8.54
CA PRO A 402 33.75 6.82 -7.80
C PRO A 402 34.23 7.89 -6.79
N ASN A 403 33.86 9.15 -7.02
CA ASN A 403 34.34 10.30 -6.23
C ASN A 403 33.48 10.60 -4.97
N LEU A 404 32.38 9.88 -4.74
CA LEU A 404 31.61 10.01 -3.51
C LEU A 404 32.37 9.44 -2.31
N SER A 405 32.13 9.98 -1.12
CA SER A 405 32.63 9.38 0.12
C SER A 405 32.03 7.99 0.33
N GLU A 406 32.73 7.15 1.09
CA GLU A 406 32.24 5.80 1.39
C GLU A 406 30.87 5.82 2.09
N GLU A 407 30.68 6.77 3.03
CA GLU A 407 29.40 6.96 3.73
C GLU A 407 28.28 7.34 2.75
N GLU A 408 28.53 8.25 1.81
CA GLU A 408 27.54 8.61 0.78
C GLU A 408 27.19 7.40 -0.12
N LYS A 409 28.20 6.60 -0.54
CA LYS A 409 27.98 5.39 -1.34
C LYS A 409 27.12 4.36 -0.60
N GLN A 410 27.42 4.10 0.67
CA GLN A 410 26.65 3.16 1.50
C GLN A 410 25.21 3.63 1.68
N ASN A 411 24.99 4.91 1.98
CA ASN A 411 23.65 5.47 2.13
C ASN A 411 22.85 5.40 0.83
N ILE A 412 23.44 5.76 -0.30
CA ILE A 412 22.77 5.68 -1.61
C ILE A 412 22.47 4.22 -1.94
N ALA A 413 23.40 3.30 -1.69
CA ALA A 413 23.23 1.88 -1.95
C ALA A 413 22.09 1.28 -1.12
N GLU A 414 21.97 1.64 0.14
CA GLU A 414 20.86 1.19 1.00
C GLU A 414 19.51 1.68 0.46
N VAL A 415 19.42 2.99 0.17
CA VAL A 415 18.17 3.56 -0.37
C VAL A 415 17.82 2.94 -1.71
N VAL A 416 18.77 2.84 -2.65
CA VAL A 416 18.53 2.29 -4.00
C VAL A 416 18.20 0.81 -3.94
N GLY A 417 18.96 0.03 -3.17
CA GLY A 417 18.78 -1.42 -3.06
C GLY A 417 17.42 -1.78 -2.45
N VAL A 418 17.11 -1.24 -1.27
CA VAL A 418 15.84 -1.49 -0.59
C VAL A 418 14.66 -0.98 -1.41
N SER A 419 14.77 0.21 -2.01
CA SER A 419 13.72 0.76 -2.88
C SER A 419 13.48 -0.10 -4.11
N SER A 420 14.52 -0.70 -4.69
CA SER A 420 14.40 -1.59 -5.85
C SER A 420 13.60 -2.85 -5.52
N VAL A 421 13.83 -3.45 -4.35
CA VAL A 421 13.05 -4.60 -3.86
C VAL A 421 11.59 -4.22 -3.64
N LYS A 422 11.32 -3.09 -2.97
CA LYS A 422 9.95 -2.59 -2.73
C LYS A 422 9.23 -2.28 -4.03
N TYR A 423 9.86 -1.55 -4.92
CA TYR A 423 9.24 -1.10 -6.17
C TYR A 423 8.99 -2.23 -7.15
N ALA A 424 9.85 -3.24 -7.20
CA ALA A 424 9.64 -4.42 -8.04
C ALA A 424 8.34 -5.16 -7.72
N ASP A 425 7.90 -5.12 -6.47
CA ASP A 425 6.60 -5.63 -6.05
C ASP A 425 5.49 -4.57 -6.24
N LEU A 426 5.63 -3.39 -5.65
CA LEU A 426 4.59 -2.37 -5.59
C LEU A 426 4.21 -1.79 -6.96
N SER A 427 5.05 -1.93 -7.99
CA SER A 427 4.76 -1.53 -9.36
C SER A 427 3.94 -2.55 -10.15
N GLN A 428 3.64 -3.71 -9.57
CA GLN A 428 2.89 -4.78 -10.22
C GLN A 428 1.52 -4.99 -9.56
N ASN A 429 0.60 -5.63 -10.30
CA ASN A 429 -0.67 -6.00 -9.70
C ASN A 429 -0.43 -7.02 -8.58
N LYS A 430 -0.84 -6.66 -7.36
CA LYS A 430 -0.63 -7.50 -6.17
C LYS A 430 -1.15 -8.93 -6.29
N GLN A 431 -2.17 -9.17 -7.11
CA GLN A 431 -2.76 -10.50 -7.31
C GLN A 431 -1.92 -11.40 -8.21
N SER A 432 -0.97 -10.85 -8.94
CA SER A 432 -0.05 -11.62 -9.78
C SER A 432 1.11 -12.18 -8.96
N ASP A 433 1.62 -13.33 -9.38
CA ASP A 433 2.94 -13.77 -8.94
C ASP A 433 4.00 -12.81 -9.50
N ILE A 434 5.02 -12.54 -8.72
CA ILE A 434 6.09 -11.62 -9.07
C ILE A 434 7.37 -12.40 -9.28
N VAL A 435 8.09 -12.08 -10.35
CA VAL A 435 9.41 -12.64 -10.63
C VAL A 435 10.46 -11.57 -10.36
N PHE A 436 11.34 -11.82 -9.39
CA PHE A 436 12.48 -10.97 -9.10
C PHE A 436 13.65 -11.29 -10.04
N GLU A 437 14.11 -10.25 -10.73
CA GLU A 437 15.24 -10.27 -11.64
C GLU A 437 16.16 -9.11 -11.26
N TRP A 438 17.33 -9.41 -10.68
CA TRP A 438 18.24 -8.40 -10.13
C TRP A 438 18.63 -7.31 -11.14
N ASP A 439 19.04 -7.70 -12.33
CA ASP A 439 19.48 -6.77 -13.37
C ASP A 439 18.37 -5.80 -13.79
N LYS A 440 17.14 -6.29 -13.83
CA LYS A 440 15.97 -5.48 -14.16
C LYS A 440 15.58 -4.55 -13.02
N MET A 441 15.59 -5.06 -11.76
CA MET A 441 15.20 -4.27 -10.58
C MET A 441 16.14 -3.09 -10.32
N LEU A 442 17.44 -3.27 -10.58
CA LEU A 442 18.50 -2.28 -10.35
C LEU A 442 18.82 -1.44 -11.59
N SER A 443 18.08 -1.64 -12.69
CA SER A 443 18.27 -0.86 -13.92
C SER A 443 17.87 0.61 -13.72
N PHE A 444 18.66 1.53 -14.29
CA PHE A 444 18.34 2.95 -14.40
C PHE A 444 17.46 3.28 -15.61
N GLU A 445 16.95 2.28 -16.28
CA GLU A 445 16.04 2.39 -17.40
C GLU A 445 14.76 1.57 -17.14
N GLY A 446 13.64 2.00 -17.70
CA GLY A 446 12.35 1.33 -17.54
C GLY A 446 11.62 1.71 -16.25
N ASN A 447 10.62 0.91 -15.89
CA ASN A 447 9.75 1.15 -14.71
C ASN A 447 10.42 0.56 -13.46
N THR A 448 11.39 1.28 -12.88
CA THR A 448 12.22 0.85 -11.75
C THR A 448 12.41 1.95 -10.72
N ALA A 449 12.71 1.59 -9.47
CA ALA A 449 13.01 2.58 -8.43
C ALA A 449 14.25 3.43 -8.78
N PRO A 450 15.38 2.86 -9.23
CA PRO A 450 16.55 3.67 -9.59
C PRO A 450 16.24 4.73 -10.65
N TYR A 451 15.40 4.42 -11.64
CA TYR A 451 14.96 5.38 -12.65
C TYR A 451 14.20 6.56 -12.05
N LEU A 452 13.26 6.31 -11.15
CA LEU A 452 12.46 7.36 -10.49
C LEU A 452 13.32 8.20 -9.53
N LEU A 453 14.16 7.55 -8.74
CA LEU A 453 15.09 8.21 -7.82
C LEU A 453 16.10 9.09 -8.58
N TYR A 454 16.65 8.60 -9.66
CA TYR A 454 17.53 9.38 -10.54
C TYR A 454 16.80 10.57 -11.18
N THR A 455 15.54 10.38 -11.61
CA THR A 455 14.70 11.46 -12.14
C THR A 455 14.51 12.58 -11.09
N TYR A 456 14.25 12.21 -9.83
CA TYR A 456 14.15 13.19 -8.74
C TYR A 456 15.48 13.90 -8.47
N ALA A 457 16.59 13.16 -8.37
CA ALA A 457 17.92 13.72 -8.14
C ALA A 457 18.34 14.69 -9.26
N ARG A 458 17.95 14.41 -10.51
CA ARG A 458 18.17 15.29 -11.65
C ARG A 458 17.39 16.60 -11.54
N ILE A 459 16.11 16.56 -11.11
CA ILE A 459 15.33 17.77 -10.80
C ILE A 459 16.07 18.61 -9.78
N GLN A 460 16.49 18.00 -8.67
CA GLN A 460 17.20 18.71 -7.60
C GLN A 460 18.52 19.33 -8.09
N SER A 461 19.24 18.65 -8.98
CA SER A 461 20.45 19.18 -9.57
C SER A 461 20.21 20.43 -10.43
N ILE A 462 19.12 20.47 -11.21
CA ILE A 462 18.75 21.63 -12.00
C ILE A 462 18.33 22.80 -11.09
N LEU A 463 17.51 22.53 -10.08
CA LEU A 463 17.05 23.54 -9.13
C LEU A 463 18.21 24.18 -8.35
N ARG A 464 19.24 23.41 -7.97
CA ARG A 464 20.47 23.97 -7.37
C ARG A 464 21.15 24.95 -8.31
N LYS A 465 21.30 24.63 -9.60
CA LYS A 465 21.89 25.54 -10.60
C LYS A 465 21.08 26.82 -10.80
N VAL A 466 19.74 26.75 -10.67
CA VAL A 466 18.87 27.94 -10.70
C VAL A 466 19.11 28.80 -9.45
N THR A 467 19.21 28.18 -8.27
CA THR A 467 19.52 28.89 -7.01
C THR A 467 20.90 29.54 -7.03
N GLU A 468 21.92 28.87 -7.60
CA GLU A 468 23.27 29.42 -7.78
C GLU A 468 23.31 30.69 -8.64
N GLN A 469 22.29 30.89 -9.50
CA GLN A 469 22.09 32.12 -10.28
C GLN A 469 21.33 33.21 -9.51
N ASN A 470 21.07 33.03 -8.21
CA ASN A 470 20.27 33.92 -7.36
C ASN A 470 18.84 34.15 -7.89
N ILE A 471 18.25 33.13 -8.51
CA ILE A 471 16.88 33.17 -9.02
C ILE A 471 15.95 32.55 -7.98
N GLU A 472 15.03 33.35 -7.43
CA GLU A 472 13.98 32.89 -6.52
C GLU A 472 12.77 32.39 -7.29
N LEU A 473 12.24 31.24 -6.88
CA LEU A 473 11.02 30.63 -7.41
C LEU A 473 9.90 30.83 -6.39
N ASN A 474 9.07 31.84 -6.60
CA ASN A 474 7.93 32.19 -5.75
C ASN A 474 6.58 31.92 -6.48
N GLU A 475 5.47 32.16 -5.78
CA GLU A 475 4.11 31.92 -6.28
C GLU A 475 3.62 32.95 -7.31
N ASP A 476 4.32 34.10 -7.46
CA ASP A 476 3.96 35.11 -8.43
C ASP A 476 4.33 34.74 -9.87
N ILE A 477 5.19 33.70 -10.02
CA ILE A 477 5.61 33.22 -11.32
C ILE A 477 4.44 32.59 -12.06
N GLU A 478 4.19 33.03 -13.28
CA GLU A 478 3.23 32.38 -14.17
C GLU A 478 3.89 31.14 -14.83
N ILE A 479 3.24 29.98 -14.73
CA ILE A 479 3.68 28.78 -15.44
C ILE A 479 3.08 28.83 -16.84
N LYS A 480 3.95 29.01 -17.84
CA LYS A 480 3.58 29.06 -19.26
C LYS A 480 3.43 27.65 -19.81
N THR A 481 2.40 27.44 -20.63
CA THR A 481 2.12 26.17 -21.31
C THR A 481 2.04 26.37 -22.83
N GLU A 482 3.01 27.13 -23.36
CA GLU A 482 3.05 27.60 -24.76
C GLU A 482 3.27 26.47 -25.77
N ASN A 483 3.87 25.38 -25.35
CA ASN A 483 4.09 24.23 -26.22
C ASN A 483 3.51 22.94 -25.63
N LYS A 484 3.36 21.93 -26.49
CA LYS A 484 2.74 20.65 -26.10
C LYS A 484 3.46 19.90 -24.97
N PHE A 485 4.78 20.04 -24.82
CA PHE A 485 5.54 19.34 -23.80
C PHE A 485 5.35 19.97 -22.42
N GLU A 486 5.31 21.31 -22.36
CA GLU A 486 4.95 22.05 -21.16
C GLU A 486 3.53 21.73 -20.73
N LYS A 487 2.56 21.80 -21.65
CA LYS A 487 1.15 21.52 -21.38
C LYS A 487 0.93 20.08 -20.93
N SER A 488 1.53 19.10 -21.62
CA SER A 488 1.43 17.68 -21.28
C SER A 488 1.96 17.36 -19.87
N LEU A 489 3.11 17.92 -19.48
CA LEU A 489 3.65 17.75 -18.14
C LEU A 489 2.74 18.45 -17.10
N ALA A 490 2.34 19.68 -17.37
CA ALA A 490 1.53 20.50 -16.48
C ALA A 490 0.16 19.89 -16.19
N THR A 491 -0.56 19.45 -17.21
CA THR A 491 -1.89 18.85 -17.04
C THR A 491 -1.82 17.49 -16.35
N TYR A 492 -0.76 16.71 -16.61
CA TYR A 492 -0.58 15.40 -15.98
C TYR A 492 -0.34 15.50 -14.47
N LEU A 493 0.32 16.55 -13.99
CA LEU A 493 0.49 16.81 -12.55
C LEU A 493 -0.86 16.92 -11.82
N LEU A 494 -1.88 17.49 -12.46
CA LEU A 494 -3.21 17.68 -11.87
C LEU A 494 -3.99 16.36 -11.69
N ALA A 495 -3.53 15.28 -12.31
CA ALA A 495 -4.13 13.95 -12.19
C ALA A 495 -3.64 13.16 -10.97
N PHE A 496 -2.61 13.63 -10.26
CA PHE A 496 -2.05 12.91 -9.10
C PHE A 496 -3.08 12.53 -8.04
N PRO A 497 -3.89 13.46 -7.49
CA PRO A 497 -4.81 13.12 -6.41
C PRO A 497 -5.89 12.10 -6.83
N ILE A 498 -6.31 12.10 -8.10
CA ILE A 498 -7.26 11.09 -8.58
C ILE A 498 -6.60 9.71 -8.73
N SER A 499 -5.31 9.66 -9.05
CA SER A 499 -4.55 8.40 -9.08
C SER A 499 -4.42 7.80 -7.68
N VAL A 500 -4.20 8.62 -6.65
CA VAL A 500 -4.18 8.19 -5.25
C VAL A 500 -5.55 7.70 -4.79
N LEU A 501 -6.64 8.40 -5.14
CA LEU A 501 -8.01 7.95 -4.86
C LEU A 501 -8.28 6.56 -5.46
N LYS A 502 -7.94 6.35 -6.72
CA LYS A 502 -8.12 5.05 -7.39
C LYS A 502 -7.27 3.94 -6.74
N ALA A 503 -6.06 4.28 -6.31
CA ALA A 503 -5.21 3.35 -5.58
C ALA A 503 -5.84 2.93 -4.24
N ALA A 504 -6.44 3.87 -3.50
CA ALA A 504 -7.16 3.59 -2.25
C ALA A 504 -8.40 2.73 -2.47
N GLU A 505 -9.27 3.11 -3.43
CA GLU A 505 -10.52 2.40 -3.73
C GLU A 505 -10.30 0.95 -4.16
N THR A 506 -9.19 0.69 -4.85
CA THR A 506 -8.87 -0.64 -5.39
C THR A 506 -7.81 -1.37 -4.57
N PHE A 507 -7.26 -0.73 -3.56
CA PHE A 507 -6.11 -1.24 -2.78
C PHE A 507 -4.92 -1.62 -3.68
N LYS A 508 -4.62 -0.80 -4.69
CA LYS A 508 -3.61 -1.07 -5.72
C LYS A 508 -2.51 0.00 -5.73
N PRO A 509 -1.45 -0.13 -4.92
CA PRO A 509 -0.31 0.78 -4.94
C PRO A 509 0.33 0.92 -6.33
N ASN A 510 0.26 -0.11 -7.17
CA ASN A 510 0.81 -0.07 -8.53
C ASN A 510 0.23 1.07 -9.39
N LEU A 511 -0.98 1.55 -9.12
CA LEU A 511 -1.54 2.70 -9.85
C LEU A 511 -0.77 3.99 -9.58
N ILE A 512 -0.18 4.12 -8.37
CA ILE A 512 0.73 5.22 -8.05
C ILE A 512 2.06 5.02 -8.78
N ALA A 513 2.61 3.82 -8.76
CA ALA A 513 3.85 3.50 -9.46
C ALA A 513 3.74 3.77 -10.97
N ASP A 514 2.65 3.33 -11.60
CA ASP A 514 2.36 3.58 -13.01
C ASP A 514 2.24 5.09 -13.31
N TYR A 515 1.57 5.83 -12.43
CA TYR A 515 1.47 7.28 -12.53
C TYR A 515 2.85 7.96 -12.47
N LEU A 516 3.70 7.60 -11.51
CA LEU A 516 5.03 8.19 -11.33
C LEU A 516 5.97 7.87 -12.48
N TYR A 517 5.88 6.66 -13.02
CA TYR A 517 6.65 6.28 -14.20
C TYR A 517 6.27 7.10 -15.42
N GLU A 518 4.96 7.26 -15.68
CA GLU A 518 4.47 8.07 -16.79
C GLU A 518 4.80 9.57 -16.61
N LEU A 519 4.68 10.09 -15.37
CA LEU A 519 5.13 11.44 -15.02
C LEU A 519 6.61 11.65 -15.35
N SER A 520 7.46 10.68 -15.01
CA SER A 520 8.89 10.73 -15.29
C SER A 520 9.20 10.71 -16.79
N LYS A 521 8.43 9.97 -17.59
CA LYS A 521 8.56 9.97 -19.06
C LYS A 521 8.17 11.33 -19.65
N LYS A 522 7.08 11.93 -19.17
CA LYS A 522 6.65 13.27 -19.58
C LYS A 522 7.69 14.33 -19.21
N LEU A 523 8.25 14.25 -18.01
CA LEU A 523 9.35 15.14 -17.60
C LEU A 523 10.57 14.98 -18.51
N ASN A 524 10.97 13.75 -18.85
CA ASN A 524 12.10 13.52 -19.76
C ASN A 524 11.80 14.08 -21.16
N SER A 525 10.57 13.91 -21.65
CA SER A 525 10.16 14.50 -22.92
C SER A 525 10.19 16.04 -22.89
N PHE A 526 9.68 16.64 -21.81
CA PHE A 526 9.78 18.08 -21.56
C PHE A 526 11.24 18.53 -21.52
N TYR A 527 12.10 17.89 -20.74
CA TYR A 527 13.50 18.25 -20.58
C TYR A 527 14.28 18.25 -21.90
N ASN A 528 14.00 17.27 -22.75
CA ASN A 528 14.67 17.13 -24.05
C ASN A 528 14.24 18.18 -25.08
N ASN A 529 13.04 18.75 -24.94
CA ASN A 529 12.47 19.68 -25.91
C ASN A 529 12.36 21.12 -25.38
N CYS A 530 12.46 21.32 -24.07
CA CYS A 530 12.28 22.62 -23.41
C CYS A 530 13.49 22.93 -22.52
N PRO A 531 14.58 23.48 -23.06
CA PRO A 531 15.74 23.89 -22.26
C PRO A 531 15.32 24.82 -21.12
N ILE A 532 15.86 24.60 -19.91
CA ILE A 532 15.53 25.40 -18.72
C ILE A 532 16.58 26.48 -18.49
N LEU A 533 17.85 26.05 -18.42
CA LEU A 533 18.97 26.97 -18.26
C LEU A 533 19.28 27.68 -19.57
N ASN A 534 19.91 28.87 -19.50
CA ASN A 534 20.27 29.71 -20.65
C ASN A 534 19.08 30.21 -21.48
N GLN A 535 17.94 30.45 -20.84
CA GLN A 535 16.75 31.08 -21.42
C GLN A 535 16.59 32.50 -20.86
N ASP A 536 15.64 33.27 -21.42
CA ASP A 536 15.20 34.51 -20.77
C ASP A 536 14.65 34.19 -19.37
N ILE A 537 14.68 35.21 -18.50
CA ILE A 537 14.38 35.02 -17.07
C ILE A 537 12.95 34.54 -16.79
N GLU A 538 11.98 34.91 -17.61
CA GLU A 538 10.58 34.50 -17.42
C GLU A 538 10.40 33.04 -17.82
N THR A 539 10.91 32.65 -18.96
CA THR A 539 10.90 31.25 -19.43
C THR A 539 11.65 30.34 -18.46
N LEU A 540 12.83 30.77 -17.99
CA LEU A 540 13.59 30.03 -17.00
C LEU A 540 12.80 29.83 -15.72
N LYS A 541 12.23 30.89 -15.13
CA LYS A 541 11.42 30.82 -13.92
C LYS A 541 10.20 29.92 -14.07
N SER A 542 9.46 30.06 -15.17
CA SER A 542 8.28 29.26 -15.49
C SER A 542 8.65 27.76 -15.53
N ARG A 543 9.66 27.38 -16.31
CA ARG A 543 10.09 25.99 -16.46
C ARG A 543 10.71 25.44 -15.19
N ALA A 544 11.48 26.25 -14.47
CA ALA A 544 12.06 25.85 -13.18
C ALA A 544 10.98 25.60 -12.11
N LEU A 545 9.93 26.43 -12.06
CA LEU A 545 8.81 26.21 -11.16
C LEU A 545 8.02 24.95 -11.54
N LEU A 546 7.80 24.70 -12.82
CA LEU A 546 7.13 23.49 -13.31
C LEU A 546 7.88 22.21 -12.89
N ILE A 547 9.20 22.15 -13.07
CA ILE A 547 9.97 20.98 -12.63
C ILE A 547 10.06 20.87 -11.10
N LYS A 548 10.08 21.99 -10.36
CA LYS A 548 10.00 21.97 -8.90
C LYS A 548 8.72 21.28 -8.44
N LYS A 549 7.58 21.67 -8.99
CA LYS A 549 6.28 21.05 -8.68
C LYS A 549 6.20 19.58 -9.14
N THR A 550 6.85 19.25 -10.25
CA THR A 550 7.02 17.84 -10.68
C THR A 550 7.82 17.04 -9.64
N GLY A 551 8.88 17.62 -9.09
CA GLY A 551 9.67 17.00 -8.03
C GLY A 551 8.87 16.79 -6.75
N GLU A 552 8.03 17.75 -6.36
CA GLU A 552 7.14 17.65 -5.20
C GLU A 552 6.17 16.47 -5.35
N VAL A 553 5.51 16.33 -6.50
CA VAL A 553 4.59 15.21 -6.80
C VAL A 553 5.32 13.86 -6.85
N LEU A 554 6.50 13.83 -7.49
CA LEU A 554 7.30 12.61 -7.59
C LEU A 554 7.74 12.12 -6.20
N LYS A 555 8.19 13.04 -5.34
CA LYS A 555 8.54 12.75 -3.94
C LYS A 555 7.35 12.22 -3.17
N GLU A 556 6.23 12.94 -3.19
CA GLU A 556 5.02 12.55 -2.47
C GLU A 556 4.51 11.17 -2.90
N GLY A 557 4.47 10.90 -4.21
CA GLY A 557 4.06 9.59 -4.72
C GLY A 557 5.01 8.45 -4.33
N LEU A 558 6.34 8.69 -4.32
CA LEU A 558 7.33 7.73 -3.84
C LEU A 558 7.18 7.48 -2.33
N GLU A 559 6.93 8.51 -1.54
CA GLU A 559 6.67 8.40 -0.10
C GLU A 559 5.40 7.57 0.20
N LEU A 560 4.35 7.65 -0.65
CA LEU A 560 3.17 6.79 -0.55
C LEU A 560 3.50 5.31 -0.80
N LEU A 561 4.53 5.02 -1.56
CA LEU A 561 5.08 3.67 -1.75
C LEU A 561 6.13 3.29 -0.69
N GLY A 562 6.37 4.17 0.29
CA GLY A 562 7.41 3.99 1.31
C GLY A 562 8.83 4.01 0.73
N ILE A 563 9.06 4.76 -0.32
CA ILE A 563 10.35 4.91 -1.00
C ILE A 563 10.90 6.31 -0.72
N PRO A 564 11.99 6.45 0.05
CA PRO A 564 12.61 7.74 0.32
C PRO A 564 13.35 8.24 -0.93
N VAL A 565 13.40 9.58 -1.10
CA VAL A 565 14.10 10.21 -2.22
C VAL A 565 15.54 10.60 -1.87
N LEU A 566 16.38 10.71 -2.90
CA LEU A 566 17.76 11.14 -2.79
C LEU A 566 17.97 12.45 -3.55
N ASN A 567 18.54 13.46 -2.90
CA ASN A 567 18.85 14.75 -3.54
C ASN A 567 20.05 14.68 -4.49
N LYS A 568 20.91 13.70 -4.30
CA LYS A 568 22.07 13.37 -5.15
C LYS A 568 22.15 11.86 -5.32
N MET A 569 22.57 11.46 -6.49
CA MET A 569 22.69 10.04 -6.81
C MET A 569 23.80 9.83 -7.85
#